data_cd59ce6ba6cac78d722c1f6ca52cc3d3
#
_entry.id   cd59ce6ba6cac78d722c1f6ca52cc3d3
#
_cell.length_a   1.000
_cell.length_b   1.000
_cell.length_c   1.000
_cell.angle_alpha   90.00
_cell.angle_beta   90.00
_cell.angle_gamma   90.00
#
_symmetry.space_group_name_H-M   'P 1'
#
loop_
_entity.id
_entity.type
_entity.pdbx_description
1 polymer ?
#
loop_
_entity_poly.entity_id
_entity_poly.type
_entity_poly.pdbx_seq_one_letter_code
_entity_poly.pdbx_strand_id
1 'polypeptide(L)'
;IHEALAAREGVKRQKLTPAEISDRALSGSSPLCRLTLDIFCAMLGTVSSNLALTLGASGGVYLCGGIIPRFIDYFKNSPFRNRFESKGRFDAYLAAIPVYIVLSKYPGISDAAVALANHLGEVDEISAEPEKEAAAPVAAQKAAAGNENA
;
A
#
# COMPACT_ATOMS: atom_id res chain seq x y z
N ILE A 1 7.42 -13.89 -5.17
CA ILE A 1 8.01 -13.70 -3.84
C ILE A 1 7.91 -15.00 -3.05
N HIS A 2 6.71 -15.52 -2.76
CA HIS A 2 6.50 -16.73 -1.92
C HIS A 2 7.32 -17.93 -2.40
N GLU A 3 7.27 -18.28 -3.68
CA GLU A 3 8.03 -19.42 -4.22
C GLU A 3 9.54 -19.25 -4.11
N ALA A 4 10.05 -18.02 -4.32
CA ALA A 4 11.46 -17.72 -4.18
C ALA A 4 11.94 -17.85 -2.72
N LEU A 5 11.11 -17.40 -1.76
CA LEU A 5 11.38 -17.57 -0.34
C LEU A 5 11.35 -19.03 0.08
N ALA A 6 10.34 -19.80 -0.37
CA ALA A 6 10.25 -21.23 -0.10
C ALA A 6 11.49 -21.99 -0.60
N ALA A 7 12.00 -21.63 -1.79
CA ALA A 7 13.21 -22.21 -2.32
C ALA A 7 14.46 -21.87 -1.49
N ARG A 8 14.55 -20.62 -1.00
CA ARG A 8 15.68 -20.16 -0.16
C ARG A 8 15.68 -20.83 1.21
N GLU A 9 14.52 -20.97 1.81
CA GLU A 9 14.36 -21.57 3.13
C GLU A 9 14.32 -23.13 3.10
N GLY A 10 14.45 -23.76 1.93
CA GLY A 10 14.41 -25.22 1.78
C GLY A 10 13.04 -25.84 2.07
N VAL A 11 11.98 -25.03 2.06
CA VAL A 11 10.60 -25.49 2.35
C VAL A 11 9.96 -26.01 1.07
N LYS A 12 9.19 -27.10 1.20
CA LYS A 12 8.47 -27.69 0.06
C LYS A 12 7.59 -26.64 -0.62
N ARG A 13 7.81 -26.46 -1.94
CA ARG A 13 7.04 -25.51 -2.75
C ARG A 13 5.57 -25.89 -2.75
N GLN A 14 4.72 -25.02 -2.27
CA GLN A 14 3.26 -25.09 -2.44
C GLN A 14 2.84 -23.98 -3.39
N LYS A 15 2.09 -24.36 -4.44
CA LYS A 15 1.43 -23.35 -5.28
C LYS A 15 0.24 -22.79 -4.52
N LEU A 16 0.44 -21.65 -3.89
CA LEU A 16 -0.62 -20.92 -3.20
C LEU A 16 -1.07 -19.74 -4.08
N THR A 17 -2.36 -19.49 -4.08
CA THR A 17 -2.91 -18.27 -4.66
C THR A 17 -2.56 -17.05 -3.81
N PRO A 18 -2.56 -15.83 -4.37
CA PRO A 18 -2.34 -14.62 -3.59
C PRO A 18 -3.31 -14.47 -2.41
N ALA A 19 -4.55 -14.93 -2.56
CA ALA A 19 -5.55 -14.95 -1.49
C ALA A 19 -5.13 -15.87 -0.34
N GLU A 20 -4.77 -17.11 -0.63
CA GLU A 20 -4.33 -18.08 0.38
C GLU A 20 -3.07 -17.62 1.11
N ILE A 21 -2.15 -16.92 0.43
CA ILE A 21 -0.95 -16.35 1.06
C ILE A 21 -1.35 -15.29 2.08
N SER A 22 -2.24 -14.35 1.71
CA SER A 22 -2.71 -13.33 2.64
C SER A 22 -3.49 -13.93 3.81
N ASP A 23 -4.39 -14.86 3.57
CA ASP A 23 -5.20 -15.51 4.61
C ASP A 23 -4.32 -16.26 5.63
N ARG A 24 -3.32 -17.02 5.15
CA ARG A 24 -2.36 -17.73 6.02
C ARG A 24 -1.41 -16.78 6.76
N ALA A 25 -1.06 -15.65 6.15
CA ALA A 25 -0.25 -14.62 6.80
C ALA A 25 -1.03 -13.94 7.94
N LEU A 26 -2.29 -13.60 7.71
CA LEU A 26 -3.16 -12.94 8.68
C LEU A 26 -3.57 -13.85 9.83
N SER A 27 -3.86 -15.12 9.55
CA SER A 27 -4.17 -16.12 10.60
C SER A 27 -2.95 -16.56 11.42
N GLY A 28 -1.72 -16.15 11.01
CA GLY A 28 -0.49 -16.57 11.66
C GLY A 28 -0.13 -18.04 11.42
N SER A 29 -0.86 -18.76 10.56
CA SER A 29 -0.67 -20.19 10.30
C SER A 29 0.61 -20.52 9.51
N SER A 30 1.23 -19.52 8.87
CA SER A 30 2.46 -19.71 8.09
C SER A 30 3.42 -18.51 8.21
N PRO A 31 4.54 -18.68 8.92
CA PRO A 31 5.59 -17.65 9.00
C PRO A 31 6.12 -17.23 7.62
N LEU A 32 6.20 -18.19 6.67
CA LEU A 32 6.66 -17.91 5.31
C LEU A 32 5.68 -17.01 4.55
N CYS A 33 4.37 -17.21 4.72
CA CYS A 33 3.35 -16.35 4.12
C CYS A 33 3.41 -14.94 4.74
N ARG A 34 3.63 -14.83 6.04
CA ARG A 34 3.80 -13.55 6.72
C ARG A 34 5.02 -12.80 6.19
N LEU A 35 6.17 -13.46 6.11
CA LEU A 35 7.39 -12.88 5.53
C LEU A 35 7.17 -12.45 4.07
N THR A 36 6.41 -13.25 3.30
CA THR A 36 6.04 -12.91 1.92
C THR A 36 5.26 -11.59 1.86
N LEU A 37 4.31 -11.40 2.78
CA LEU A 37 3.48 -10.20 2.84
C LEU A 37 4.29 -8.98 3.30
N ASP A 38 5.19 -9.16 4.27
CA ASP A 38 6.11 -8.10 4.72
C ASP A 38 7.02 -7.61 3.59
N ILE A 39 7.62 -8.55 2.85
CA ILE A 39 8.47 -8.21 1.69
C ILE A 39 7.65 -7.50 0.61
N PHE A 40 6.44 -7.96 0.33
CA PHE A 40 5.55 -7.29 -0.62
C PHE A 40 5.29 -5.84 -0.21
N CYS A 41 4.92 -5.59 1.04
CA CYS A 41 4.68 -4.25 1.56
C CYS A 41 5.95 -3.37 1.50
N ALA A 42 7.11 -3.94 1.86
CA ALA A 42 8.38 -3.23 1.78
C ALA A 42 8.77 -2.85 0.33
N MET A 43 8.59 -3.77 -0.61
CA MET A 43 8.83 -3.50 -2.04
C MET A 43 7.89 -2.42 -2.57
N LEU A 44 6.60 -2.49 -2.20
CA LEU A 44 5.62 -1.48 -2.59
C LEU A 44 6.01 -0.10 -2.05
N GLY A 45 6.46 0.00 -0.79
CA GLY A 45 6.99 1.24 -0.21
C GLY A 45 8.17 1.79 -0.99
N THR A 46 9.10 0.92 -1.38
CA THR A 46 10.27 1.31 -2.19
C THR A 46 9.87 1.84 -3.57
N VAL A 47 8.95 1.16 -4.25
CA VAL A 47 8.49 1.56 -5.59
C VAL A 47 7.71 2.87 -5.52
N SER A 48 6.79 2.99 -4.56
CA SER A 48 5.98 4.20 -4.36
C SER A 48 6.84 5.43 -4.05
N SER A 49 7.86 5.28 -3.20
CA SER A 49 8.77 6.38 -2.88
C SER A 49 9.66 6.79 -4.06
N ASN A 50 10.13 5.81 -4.86
CA ASN A 50 10.88 6.11 -6.08
C ASN A 50 10.02 6.92 -7.05
N LEU A 51 8.76 6.53 -7.22
CA LEU A 51 7.82 7.22 -8.11
C LEU A 51 7.54 8.65 -7.61
N ALA A 52 7.28 8.81 -6.31
CA ALA A 52 7.06 10.13 -5.69
C ALA A 52 8.26 11.06 -5.90
N LEU A 53 9.48 10.57 -5.74
CA LEU A 53 10.70 11.34 -5.98
C LEU A 53 10.90 11.66 -7.46
N THR A 54 10.68 10.71 -8.35
CA THR A 54 10.84 10.89 -9.80
C THR A 54 9.87 11.97 -10.35
N LEU A 55 8.65 11.99 -9.83
CA LEU A 55 7.61 12.92 -10.26
C LEU A 55 7.61 14.24 -9.47
N GLY A 56 8.38 14.34 -8.38
CA GLY A 56 8.32 15.48 -7.46
C GLY A 56 6.94 15.62 -6.80
N ALA A 57 6.23 14.50 -6.60
CA ALA A 57 4.88 14.50 -6.08
C ALA A 57 4.85 14.92 -4.61
N SER A 58 4.10 15.98 -4.27
CA SER A 58 3.90 16.46 -2.90
C SER A 58 2.46 16.31 -2.40
N GLY A 59 1.50 16.16 -3.32
CA GLY A 59 0.07 16.10 -3.00
C GLY A 59 -0.41 14.78 -2.42
N GLY A 60 0.37 13.70 -2.57
CA GLY A 60 0.02 12.39 -2.04
C GLY A 60 0.32 11.24 -3.01
N VAL A 61 0.33 10.03 -2.46
CA VAL A 61 0.42 8.77 -3.22
C VAL A 61 -0.86 7.97 -2.99
N TYR A 62 -1.53 7.60 -4.07
CA TYR A 62 -2.77 6.84 -4.03
C TYR A 62 -2.53 5.40 -4.45
N LEU A 63 -2.73 4.46 -3.52
CA LEU A 63 -2.59 3.03 -3.75
C LEU A 63 -3.94 2.45 -4.16
N CYS A 64 -4.09 2.18 -5.45
CA CYS A 64 -5.30 1.60 -6.01
C CYS A 64 -5.14 0.09 -6.25
N GLY A 65 -6.24 -0.65 -6.19
CA GLY A 65 -6.30 -2.07 -6.54
C GLY A 65 -6.83 -2.95 -5.42
N GLY A 66 -7.20 -4.18 -5.76
CA GLY A 66 -7.91 -5.11 -4.87
C GLY A 66 -7.05 -5.92 -3.90
N ILE A 67 -5.73 -5.69 -3.84
CA ILE A 67 -4.82 -6.48 -2.99
C ILE A 67 -4.80 -5.91 -1.56
N ILE A 68 -4.45 -4.63 -1.40
CA ILE A 68 -4.28 -3.98 -0.09
C ILE A 68 -5.58 -3.93 0.72
N PRO A 69 -6.76 -3.64 0.15
CA PRO A 69 -8.01 -3.64 0.91
C PRO A 69 -8.32 -4.95 1.64
N ARG A 70 -7.77 -6.08 1.19
CA ARG A 70 -7.96 -7.40 1.82
C ARG A 70 -7.24 -7.55 3.16
N PHE A 71 -6.21 -6.74 3.42
CA PHE A 71 -5.40 -6.80 4.63
C PHE A 71 -5.00 -5.41 5.15
N ILE A 72 -5.93 -4.46 5.08
CA ILE A 72 -5.67 -3.06 5.38
C ILE A 72 -5.11 -2.83 6.78
N ASP A 73 -5.60 -3.55 7.79
CA ASP A 73 -5.13 -3.40 9.17
C ASP A 73 -3.71 -3.92 9.36
N TYR A 74 -3.37 -5.00 8.66
CA TYR A 74 -2.00 -5.47 8.59
C TYR A 74 -1.10 -4.45 7.86
N PHE A 75 -1.59 -3.90 6.74
CA PHE A 75 -0.84 -2.96 5.92
C PHE A 75 -0.45 -1.70 6.70
N LYS A 76 -1.33 -1.17 7.53
CA LYS A 76 -1.06 0.00 8.39
C LYS A 76 0.16 -0.20 9.30
N ASN A 77 0.38 -1.45 9.75
CA ASN A 77 1.48 -1.82 10.65
C ASN A 77 2.64 -2.53 9.92
N SER A 78 2.61 -2.56 8.60
CA SER A 78 3.59 -3.24 7.76
C SER A 78 4.86 -2.40 7.56
N PRO A 79 5.95 -3.00 7.01
CA PRO A 79 7.17 -2.28 6.67
C PRO A 79 7.01 -1.23 5.55
N PHE A 80 5.83 -1.07 4.97
CA PHE A 80 5.59 -0.16 3.85
C PHE A 80 6.07 1.27 4.16
N ARG A 81 5.54 1.88 5.24
CA ARG A 81 5.81 3.29 5.55
C ARG A 81 7.28 3.54 5.86
N ASN A 82 7.90 2.65 6.62
CA ASN A 82 9.34 2.72 6.89
C ASN A 82 10.16 2.70 5.59
N ARG A 83 9.86 1.77 4.70
CA ARG A 83 10.57 1.67 3.40
C ARG A 83 10.25 2.82 2.45
N PHE A 84 9.04 3.37 2.52
CA PHE A 84 8.65 4.54 1.74
C PHE A 84 9.48 5.76 2.15
N GLU A 85 9.66 6.01 3.43
CA GLU A 85 10.39 7.17 3.95
C GLU A 85 11.92 7.01 3.87
N SER A 86 12.45 5.79 3.99
CA SER A 86 13.89 5.52 4.11
C SER A 86 14.63 5.76 2.79
N LYS A 87 14.98 7.01 2.51
CA LYS A 87 15.70 7.48 1.31
C LYS A 87 16.84 8.48 1.64
N GLY A 88 17.40 8.39 2.84
CA GLY A 88 18.51 9.22 3.27
C GLY A 88 18.14 10.71 3.27
N ARG A 89 18.83 11.54 2.49
CA ARG A 89 18.55 12.99 2.46
C ARG A 89 17.12 13.38 2.09
N PHE A 90 16.33 12.47 1.55
CA PHE A 90 14.93 12.71 1.15
C PHE A 90 13.91 12.21 2.18
N ASP A 91 14.35 11.70 3.34
CA ASP A 91 13.45 11.12 4.36
C ASP A 91 12.40 12.14 4.82
N ALA A 92 12.80 13.36 5.14
CA ALA A 92 11.89 14.42 5.57
C ALA A 92 10.87 14.81 4.48
N TYR A 93 11.30 14.83 3.23
CA TYR A 93 10.41 15.10 2.09
C TYR A 93 9.35 14.00 1.96
N LEU A 94 9.76 12.73 2.00
CA LEU A 94 8.84 11.60 1.87
C LEU A 94 7.93 11.44 3.09
N ALA A 95 8.43 11.75 4.29
CA ALA A 95 7.61 11.73 5.51
C ALA A 95 6.44 12.72 5.45
N ALA A 96 6.59 13.84 4.74
CA ALA A 96 5.54 14.83 4.55
C ALA A 96 4.48 14.41 3.52
N ILE A 97 4.77 13.40 2.67
CA ILE A 97 3.83 12.95 1.63
C ILE A 97 2.80 11.99 2.23
N PRO A 98 1.49 12.32 2.19
CA PRO A 98 0.45 11.40 2.60
C PRO A 98 0.33 10.22 1.63
N VAL A 99 -0.03 9.06 2.17
CA VAL A 99 -0.32 7.86 1.37
C VAL A 99 -1.74 7.43 1.65
N TYR A 100 -2.52 7.28 0.60
CA TYR A 100 -3.93 6.93 0.65
C TYR A 100 -4.16 5.56 0.02
N ILE A 101 -5.08 4.78 0.61
CA ILE A 101 -5.55 3.52 0.03
C ILE A 101 -6.93 3.77 -0.54
N VAL A 102 -7.10 3.51 -1.84
CA VAL A 102 -8.40 3.64 -2.51
C VAL A 102 -9.19 2.36 -2.24
N LEU A 103 -10.33 2.50 -1.57
CA LEU A 103 -11.20 1.38 -1.17
C LEU A 103 -12.32 1.10 -2.17
N SER A 104 -12.55 2.01 -3.12
CA SER A 104 -13.55 1.82 -4.17
C SER A 104 -13.31 0.52 -4.94
N LYS A 105 -14.39 -0.21 -5.19
CA LYS A 105 -14.34 -1.48 -5.95
C LYS A 105 -13.91 -1.29 -7.41
N TYR A 106 -14.29 -0.16 -8.00
CA TYR A 106 -14.11 0.13 -9.42
C TYR A 106 -13.64 1.57 -9.65
N PRO A 107 -12.48 1.97 -9.11
CA PRO A 107 -12.04 3.36 -9.19
C PRO A 107 -11.91 3.84 -10.64
N GLY A 108 -11.40 3.00 -11.54
CA GLY A 108 -11.24 3.39 -12.95
C GLY A 108 -12.56 3.60 -13.69
N ILE A 109 -13.64 2.90 -13.32
CA ILE A 109 -14.96 3.12 -13.91
C ILE A 109 -15.56 4.43 -13.39
N SER A 110 -15.43 4.67 -12.08
CA SER A 110 -15.89 5.93 -11.47
C SER A 110 -15.16 7.15 -12.08
N ASP A 111 -13.85 7.05 -12.24
CA ASP A 111 -13.04 8.11 -12.84
C ASP A 111 -13.42 8.35 -14.33
N ALA A 112 -13.65 7.27 -15.08
CA ALA A 112 -14.09 7.36 -16.47
C ALA A 112 -15.48 7.99 -16.59
N ALA A 113 -16.40 7.67 -15.68
CA ALA A 113 -17.73 8.28 -15.64
C ALA A 113 -17.65 9.78 -15.35
N VAL A 114 -16.83 10.19 -14.38
CA VAL A 114 -16.59 11.62 -14.08
C VAL A 114 -15.94 12.33 -15.25
N ALA A 115 -14.94 11.73 -15.91
CA ALA A 115 -14.30 12.32 -17.07
C ALA A 115 -15.27 12.50 -18.23
N LEU A 116 -16.18 11.54 -18.45
CA LEU A 116 -17.21 11.61 -19.48
C LEU A 116 -18.25 12.71 -19.16
N ALA A 117 -18.73 12.77 -17.91
CA ALA A 117 -19.66 13.79 -17.46
C ALA A 117 -19.07 15.19 -17.59
N ASN A 118 -17.81 15.39 -17.24
CA ASN A 118 -17.08 16.63 -17.46
C ASN A 118 -17.00 17.01 -18.95
N HIS A 119 -16.77 16.02 -19.82
CA HIS A 119 -16.69 16.24 -21.26
C HIS A 119 -18.05 16.61 -21.87
N LEU A 120 -19.13 16.04 -21.34
CA LEU A 120 -20.50 16.32 -21.79
C LEU A 120 -21.10 17.61 -21.19
N GLY A 121 -20.43 18.23 -20.22
CA GLY A 121 -20.92 19.40 -19.51
C GLY A 121 -22.01 19.10 -18.46
N GLU A 122 -22.15 17.85 -18.04
CA GLU A 122 -23.16 17.37 -17.07
C GLU A 122 -22.60 17.34 -15.63
N VAL A 123 -21.70 18.29 -15.29
CA VAL A 123 -20.89 18.20 -14.05
C VAL A 123 -21.69 18.47 -12.77
N ASP A 124 -22.85 19.10 -12.83
CA ASP A 124 -23.50 19.64 -11.65
C ASP A 124 -24.24 18.60 -10.77
N GLU A 125 -24.49 17.39 -11.26
CA GLU A 125 -25.22 16.37 -10.51
C GLU A 125 -24.38 15.24 -9.91
N ILE A 126 -23.17 14.98 -10.43
CA ILE A 126 -22.35 13.84 -9.99
C ILE A 126 -21.39 14.20 -8.83
N SER A 127 -21.13 15.47 -8.61
CA SER A 127 -20.21 15.96 -7.56
C SER A 127 -20.83 16.06 -6.16
N ALA A 128 -22.09 15.69 -5.97
CA ALA A 128 -22.83 15.97 -4.73
C ALA A 128 -22.65 14.94 -3.60
N GLU A 129 -22.08 13.76 -3.83
CA GLU A 129 -21.79 12.82 -2.75
C GLU A 129 -20.38 12.22 -2.89
N PRO A 130 -19.35 12.84 -2.24
CA PRO A 130 -18.14 12.09 -1.98
C PRO A 130 -18.49 11.02 -0.93
N GLU A 131 -18.49 9.75 -1.35
CA GLU A 131 -18.46 8.64 -0.38
C GLU A 131 -17.32 8.92 0.62
N LYS A 132 -17.68 9.31 1.84
CA LYS A 132 -16.74 9.67 2.93
C LYS A 132 -15.85 8.52 3.39
N GLU A 133 -15.87 7.40 2.69
CA GLU A 133 -15.14 6.17 3.02
C GLU A 133 -13.96 5.85 2.07
N ALA A 134 -13.63 6.75 1.14
CA ALA A 134 -12.78 6.41 -0.01
C ALA A 134 -11.26 6.39 0.25
N ALA A 135 -10.75 6.99 1.29
CA ALA A 135 -9.30 6.96 1.55
C ALA A 135 -8.96 7.16 3.03
N ALA A 136 -8.40 6.15 3.67
CA ALA A 136 -7.84 6.28 5.01
C ALA A 136 -6.34 6.62 4.93
N PRO A 137 -5.86 7.69 5.60
CA PRO A 137 -4.43 7.99 5.64
C PRO A 137 -3.70 6.90 6.43
N VAL A 138 -2.61 6.41 5.87
CA VAL A 138 -1.69 5.50 6.57
C VAL A 138 -0.81 6.35 7.48
N ALA A 139 -1.10 6.34 8.80
CA ALA A 139 -0.36 7.11 9.78
C ALA A 139 1.12 6.73 9.80
N ALA A 140 1.98 7.74 9.95
CA ALA A 140 3.41 7.54 10.18
C ALA A 140 3.62 6.94 11.59
N GLN A 141 3.90 5.66 11.67
CA GLN A 141 4.43 5.07 12.90
C GLN A 141 5.93 5.30 12.94
N LYS A 142 6.33 6.30 13.72
CA LYS A 142 7.73 6.48 14.10
C LYS A 142 8.08 5.31 15.02
N ALA A 143 8.87 4.35 14.51
CA ALA A 143 9.43 3.30 15.34
C ALA A 143 10.32 3.99 16.39
N ALA A 144 9.89 3.91 17.65
CA ALA A 144 10.75 4.17 18.79
C ALA A 144 11.71 2.97 18.90
N ALA A 145 12.77 2.97 18.09
CA ALA A 145 13.93 2.15 18.34
C ALA A 145 14.72 2.87 19.44
N GLY A 146 14.51 2.42 20.68
CA GLY A 146 15.35 2.82 21.81
C GLY A 146 16.81 2.51 21.48
N ASN A 147 17.61 3.54 21.55
CA ASN A 147 19.04 3.45 21.61
C ASN A 147 19.38 3.16 23.08
N GLU A 148 19.49 1.86 23.42
CA GLU A 148 20.18 1.43 24.62
C GLU A 148 21.45 0.70 24.19
N ASN A 149 22.54 1.44 24.16
CA ASN A 149 23.87 0.99 24.54
C ASN A 149 24.78 2.22 24.68
N ALA A 150 24.92 2.63 25.94
CA ALA A 150 26.10 3.33 26.43
C ALA A 150 27.12 2.29 26.89
#